data_d1affe3464512b9d6fc93be09576710b
#
_entry.id   d1affe3464512b9d6fc93be09576710b
#
_cell.length_a   1.000
_cell.length_b   1.000
_cell.length_c   1.000
_cell.angle_alpha   90.00
_cell.angle_beta   90.00
_cell.angle_gamma   90.00
#
_symmetry.space_group_name_H-M   'P 1'
#
loop_
_entity.id
_entity.type
_entity.pdbx_description
1 polymer ?
#
loop_
_entity_poly.entity_id
_entity_poly.type
_entity_poly.pdbx_seq_one_letter_code
_entity_poly.pdbx_strand_id
1 'polypeptide(L)'
;VIPALITRGGLILADRLCHASLIDGARLSGADLRIYRHRDLDHLESLLKRTTAGRPILIVTDGLFSMDGDLAPLPELAALAERFGATLYVDDAHGTGVMGPSGRGTLEHFGVEGKIPFHMGTLGKALGCSGAYIAGPADMIEYLISTSRPFMFTTAPPPGTAAAAYAALTVLQQDPARRARLWRNRDHLFAGLTRLGFRLTESVSPILPVLIGRAETALAFAEQLLDQGVYAPAIRPPTVPEGSCRIRVTVTAEHTPEQIDMALAAFERAGQSTHLL
;
A
#
# COMPACT_ATOMS: atom_id res chain seq x y z
N VAL A 1 -9.17 9.24 -11.47
CA VAL A 1 -8.01 9.13 -12.35
C VAL A 1 -8.18 8.00 -13.36
N ILE A 2 -8.29 6.73 -12.95
CA ILE A 2 -8.35 5.58 -13.88
C ILE A 2 -9.35 5.78 -15.02
N PRO A 3 -10.62 6.22 -14.80
CA PRO A 3 -11.55 6.45 -15.90
C PRO A 3 -11.17 7.59 -16.86
N ALA A 4 -10.25 8.47 -16.46
CA ALA A 4 -9.70 9.48 -17.36
C ALA A 4 -8.55 8.95 -18.22
N LEU A 5 -7.81 7.96 -17.72
CA LEU A 5 -6.66 7.38 -18.42
C LEU A 5 -7.05 6.31 -19.45
N ILE A 6 -8.12 5.57 -19.18
CA ILE A 6 -8.55 4.46 -20.03
C ILE A 6 -10.07 4.32 -20.01
N THR A 7 -10.66 4.02 -21.17
CA THR A 7 -12.11 3.91 -21.36
C THR A 7 -12.48 2.61 -22.05
N ARG A 8 -13.77 2.48 -22.41
CA ARG A 8 -14.28 1.34 -23.18
C ARG A 8 -13.40 1.06 -24.43
N GLY A 9 -13.06 -0.20 -24.64
CA GLY A 9 -12.12 -0.63 -25.67
C GLY A 9 -10.70 -0.85 -25.17
N GLY A 10 -10.30 -0.22 -24.07
CA GLY A 10 -9.02 -0.48 -23.41
C GLY A 10 -9.03 -1.76 -22.54
N LEU A 11 -7.85 -2.12 -22.05
CA LEU A 11 -7.64 -3.25 -21.13
C LEU A 11 -6.93 -2.75 -19.88
N ILE A 12 -7.48 -3.09 -18.72
CA ILE A 12 -6.83 -2.89 -17.41
C ILE A 12 -6.36 -4.26 -16.90
N LEU A 13 -5.09 -4.33 -16.52
CA LEU A 13 -4.48 -5.47 -15.86
C LEU A 13 -4.16 -5.07 -14.42
N ALA A 14 -4.91 -5.61 -13.45
CA ALA A 14 -4.77 -5.26 -12.04
C ALA A 14 -4.18 -6.43 -11.24
N ASP A 15 -3.29 -6.13 -10.31
CA ASP A 15 -2.84 -7.12 -9.33
C ASP A 15 -4.03 -7.58 -8.48
N ARG A 16 -4.03 -8.86 -8.12
CA ARG A 16 -5.13 -9.47 -7.35
C ARG A 16 -5.36 -8.82 -5.99
N LEU A 17 -4.32 -8.26 -5.38
CA LEU A 17 -4.37 -7.63 -4.06
C LEU A 17 -4.44 -6.09 -4.13
N CYS A 18 -4.69 -5.52 -5.31
CA CYS A 18 -4.94 -4.09 -5.44
C CYS A 18 -6.01 -3.60 -4.47
N HIS A 19 -5.81 -2.40 -3.94
CA HIS A 19 -6.81 -1.72 -3.13
C HIS A 19 -8.16 -1.62 -3.86
N ALA A 20 -9.25 -1.73 -3.12
CA ALA A 20 -10.62 -1.72 -3.67
C ALA A 20 -10.89 -0.50 -4.58
N SER A 21 -10.33 0.67 -4.25
CA SER A 21 -10.50 1.89 -5.05
C SER A 21 -9.91 1.78 -6.47
N LEU A 22 -8.85 1.00 -6.67
CA LEU A 22 -8.28 0.73 -7.99
C LEU A 22 -9.22 -0.16 -8.82
N ILE A 23 -9.78 -1.18 -8.18
CA ILE A 23 -10.76 -2.09 -8.82
C ILE A 23 -12.05 -1.35 -9.17
N ASP A 24 -12.56 -0.51 -8.26
CA ASP A 24 -13.75 0.29 -8.52
C ASP A 24 -13.49 1.35 -9.60
N GLY A 25 -12.33 2.01 -9.57
CA GLY A 25 -11.89 2.91 -10.63
C GLY A 25 -11.77 2.22 -11.99
N ALA A 26 -11.27 0.98 -12.01
CA ALA A 26 -11.21 0.17 -13.22
C ALA A 26 -12.60 -0.17 -13.77
N ARG A 27 -13.52 -0.57 -12.92
CA ARG A 27 -14.92 -0.84 -13.31
C ARG A 27 -15.63 0.40 -13.86
N LEU A 28 -15.44 1.54 -13.20
CA LEU A 28 -16.02 2.81 -13.62
C LEU A 28 -15.50 3.30 -14.98
N SER A 29 -14.32 2.87 -15.42
CA SER A 29 -13.77 3.23 -16.73
C SER A 29 -14.52 2.60 -17.89
N GLY A 30 -15.19 1.48 -17.67
CA GLY A 30 -15.83 0.67 -18.71
C GLY A 30 -14.84 -0.09 -19.61
N ALA A 31 -13.54 -0.06 -19.31
CA ALA A 31 -12.54 -0.90 -19.96
C ALA A 31 -12.65 -2.36 -19.50
N ASP A 32 -12.13 -3.29 -20.28
CA ASP A 32 -12.02 -4.67 -19.85
C ASP A 32 -11.05 -4.78 -18.68
N LEU A 33 -11.51 -5.37 -17.58
CA LEU A 33 -10.67 -5.62 -16.40
C LEU A 33 -10.28 -7.09 -16.35
N ARG A 34 -8.97 -7.35 -16.25
CA ARG A 34 -8.43 -8.67 -15.95
C ARG A 34 -7.51 -8.60 -14.75
N ILE A 35 -7.63 -9.59 -13.88
CA ILE A 35 -6.85 -9.69 -12.66
C ILE A 35 -5.71 -10.68 -12.88
N TYR A 36 -4.47 -10.25 -12.65
CA TYR A 36 -3.34 -11.18 -12.61
C TYR A 36 -3.04 -11.61 -11.17
N ARG A 37 -2.41 -12.79 -11.05
CA ARG A 37 -2.02 -13.32 -9.73
C ARG A 37 -1.03 -12.39 -9.07
N HIS A 38 -1.18 -12.23 -7.76
CA HIS A 38 -0.37 -11.32 -6.97
C HIS A 38 1.12 -11.49 -7.24
N ARG A 39 1.77 -10.40 -7.67
CA ARG A 39 3.20 -10.29 -8.00
C ARG A 39 3.71 -11.29 -9.06
N ASP A 40 2.81 -11.94 -9.78
CA ASP A 40 3.14 -12.96 -10.78
C ASP A 40 3.35 -12.30 -12.16
N LEU A 41 4.61 -12.03 -12.45
CA LEU A 41 5.02 -11.40 -13.70
C LEU A 41 4.80 -12.31 -14.92
N ASP A 42 4.94 -13.63 -14.77
CA ASP A 42 4.70 -14.59 -15.85
C ASP A 42 3.21 -14.61 -16.24
N HIS A 43 2.33 -14.58 -15.24
CA HIS A 43 0.90 -14.48 -15.51
C HIS A 43 0.56 -13.14 -16.18
N LEU A 44 1.10 -12.03 -15.67
CA LEU A 44 0.91 -10.70 -16.29
C LEU A 44 1.39 -10.70 -17.74
N GLU A 45 2.60 -11.20 -18.00
CA GLU A 45 3.16 -11.28 -19.36
C GLU A 45 2.28 -12.16 -20.28
N SER A 46 1.76 -13.28 -19.78
CA SER A 46 0.86 -14.12 -20.54
C SER A 46 -0.42 -13.41 -20.96
N LEU A 47 -0.97 -12.52 -20.12
CA LEU A 47 -2.12 -11.69 -20.43
C LEU A 47 -1.79 -10.62 -21.48
N LEU A 48 -0.62 -9.99 -21.34
CA LEU A 48 -0.12 -8.99 -22.29
C LEU A 48 0.08 -9.58 -23.69
N LYS A 49 0.71 -10.76 -23.80
CA LYS A 49 0.92 -11.49 -25.07
C LYS A 49 -0.37 -11.85 -25.80
N ARG A 50 -1.48 -12.04 -25.07
CA ARG A 50 -2.80 -12.37 -25.64
C ARG A 50 -3.62 -11.13 -26.02
N THR A 51 -3.08 -9.93 -25.79
CA THR A 51 -3.79 -8.68 -26.09
C THR A 51 -3.58 -8.29 -27.54
N THR A 52 -4.66 -7.85 -28.18
CA THR A 52 -4.64 -7.37 -29.59
C THR A 52 -3.73 -6.17 -29.72
N ALA A 53 -2.89 -6.17 -30.75
CA ALA A 53 -2.00 -5.05 -31.05
C ALA A 53 -2.77 -3.73 -31.22
N GLY A 54 -2.21 -2.64 -30.68
CA GLY A 54 -2.81 -1.31 -30.73
C GLY A 54 -3.93 -1.05 -29.70
N ARG A 55 -4.30 -2.05 -28.91
CA ARG A 55 -5.25 -1.85 -27.81
C ARG A 55 -4.59 -1.07 -26.66
N PRO A 56 -5.19 0.03 -26.15
CA PRO A 56 -4.69 0.70 -24.95
C PRO A 56 -4.65 -0.24 -23.75
N ILE A 57 -3.54 -0.26 -23.03
CA ILE A 57 -3.34 -1.13 -21.86
C ILE A 57 -2.92 -0.27 -20.67
N LEU A 58 -3.60 -0.45 -19.52
CA LEU A 58 -3.23 0.12 -18.24
C LEU A 58 -2.94 -1.01 -17.25
N ILE A 59 -1.71 -1.07 -16.74
CA ILE A 59 -1.34 -1.94 -15.62
C ILE A 59 -1.52 -1.14 -14.35
N VAL A 60 -2.23 -1.69 -13.37
CA VAL A 60 -2.45 -1.03 -12.06
C VAL A 60 -1.99 -1.93 -10.92
N THR A 61 -1.31 -1.36 -9.95
CA THR A 61 -0.83 -2.06 -8.77
C THR A 61 -0.70 -1.11 -7.58
N ASP A 62 -0.79 -1.64 -6.36
CA ASP A 62 -0.26 -0.96 -5.19
C ASP A 62 1.28 -1.03 -5.24
N GLY A 63 1.98 -0.02 -4.79
CA GLY A 63 3.44 -0.06 -4.62
C GLY A 63 3.83 -0.86 -3.37
N LEU A 64 3.11 -0.62 -2.28
CA LEU A 64 3.19 -1.35 -1.01
C LEU A 64 1.80 -1.87 -0.65
N PHE A 65 1.64 -3.18 -0.56
CA PHE A 65 0.35 -3.83 -0.28
C PHE A 65 -0.01 -3.78 1.21
N SER A 66 -1.19 -3.27 1.49
CA SER A 66 -1.63 -2.89 2.84
C SER A 66 -1.85 -4.05 3.80
N MET A 67 -2.13 -5.27 3.29
CA MET A 67 -2.48 -6.44 4.12
C MET A 67 -1.32 -7.41 4.31
N ASP A 68 -0.35 -7.42 3.41
CA ASP A 68 0.80 -8.32 3.43
C ASP A 68 2.12 -7.59 3.76
N GLY A 69 2.17 -6.27 3.56
CA GLY A 69 3.35 -5.45 3.84
C GLY A 69 4.48 -5.64 2.84
N ASP A 70 4.21 -6.33 1.73
CA ASP A 70 5.16 -6.60 0.65
C ASP A 70 5.07 -5.56 -0.46
N LEU A 71 6.03 -5.57 -1.38
CA LEU A 71 6.19 -4.60 -2.45
C LEU A 71 5.87 -5.21 -3.81
N ALA A 72 5.25 -4.42 -4.69
CA ALA A 72 5.18 -4.75 -6.10
C ALA A 72 6.60 -4.76 -6.72
N PRO A 73 6.90 -5.66 -7.65
CA PRO A 73 8.18 -5.69 -8.37
C PRO A 73 8.19 -4.58 -9.46
N LEU A 74 8.29 -3.31 -8.99
CA LEU A 74 8.13 -2.13 -9.87
C LEU A 74 9.16 -2.05 -11.01
N PRO A 75 10.43 -2.43 -10.85
CA PRO A 75 11.38 -2.44 -11.96
C PRO A 75 10.95 -3.36 -13.10
N GLU A 76 10.52 -4.57 -12.78
CA GLU A 76 10.08 -5.57 -13.74
C GLU A 76 8.73 -5.19 -14.37
N LEU A 77 7.82 -4.63 -13.57
CA LEU A 77 6.54 -4.10 -14.07
C LEU A 77 6.76 -2.96 -15.06
N ALA A 78 7.67 -2.03 -14.77
CA ALA A 78 8.02 -0.95 -15.67
C ALA A 78 8.63 -1.49 -16.99
N ALA A 79 9.53 -2.47 -16.92
CA ALA A 79 10.10 -3.10 -18.10
C ALA A 79 9.05 -3.84 -18.95
N LEU A 80 8.10 -4.54 -18.31
CA LEU A 80 6.97 -5.16 -19.01
C LEU A 80 6.06 -4.11 -19.66
N ALA A 81 5.74 -3.04 -18.93
CA ALA A 81 4.91 -1.95 -19.47
C ALA A 81 5.55 -1.33 -20.71
N GLU A 82 6.84 -1.00 -20.66
CA GLU A 82 7.58 -0.46 -21.79
C GLU A 82 7.58 -1.43 -22.98
N ARG A 83 7.91 -2.70 -22.76
CA ARG A 83 8.01 -3.72 -23.82
C ARG A 83 6.67 -3.95 -24.56
N PHE A 84 5.55 -3.82 -23.86
CA PHE A 84 4.22 -4.05 -24.44
C PHE A 84 3.46 -2.76 -24.78
N GLY A 85 4.08 -1.59 -24.62
CA GLY A 85 3.44 -0.30 -24.86
C GLY A 85 2.26 -0.03 -23.93
N ALA A 86 2.33 -0.56 -22.70
CA ALA A 86 1.33 -0.35 -21.67
C ALA A 86 1.71 0.83 -20.78
N THR A 87 0.70 1.50 -20.22
CA THR A 87 0.90 2.50 -19.16
C THR A 87 0.87 1.82 -17.79
N LEU A 88 1.81 2.17 -16.91
CA LEU A 88 1.83 1.69 -15.52
C LEU A 88 1.34 2.78 -14.57
N TYR A 89 0.37 2.44 -13.72
CA TYR A 89 -0.17 3.27 -12.64
C TYR A 89 0.09 2.60 -11.29
N VAL A 90 0.73 3.32 -10.39
CA VAL A 90 1.09 2.82 -9.05
C VAL A 90 0.34 3.59 -7.97
N ASP A 91 -0.35 2.88 -7.11
CA ASP A 91 -0.90 3.40 -5.85
C ASP A 91 0.16 3.24 -4.75
N ASP A 92 0.79 4.34 -4.39
CA ASP A 92 1.83 4.38 -3.38
C ASP A 92 1.35 4.97 -2.04
N ALA A 93 0.07 4.78 -1.74
CA ALA A 93 -0.56 5.31 -0.54
C ALA A 93 0.12 4.85 0.77
N HIS A 94 0.70 3.67 0.78
CA HIS A 94 1.44 3.13 1.94
C HIS A 94 2.95 3.36 1.87
N GLY A 95 3.51 3.61 0.69
CA GLY A 95 4.94 3.88 0.51
C GLY A 95 5.31 5.35 0.74
N THR A 96 4.42 6.28 0.36
CA THR A 96 4.62 7.73 0.57
C THR A 96 4.93 8.06 2.02
N GLY A 97 6.04 8.77 2.26
CA GLY A 97 6.51 9.16 3.59
C GLY A 97 7.27 8.06 4.34
N VAL A 98 7.31 6.83 3.82
CA VAL A 98 7.84 5.64 4.49
C VAL A 98 9.00 5.03 3.72
N MET A 99 8.80 4.71 2.44
CA MET A 99 9.74 4.00 1.59
C MET A 99 10.68 4.98 0.87
N GLY A 100 11.85 4.48 0.52
CA GLY A 100 12.90 5.24 -0.15
C GLY A 100 13.78 6.08 0.80
N PRO A 101 14.98 6.46 0.36
CA PRO A 101 15.95 7.21 1.16
C PRO A 101 15.43 8.54 1.67
N SER A 102 14.65 9.27 0.87
CA SER A 102 14.06 10.55 1.26
C SER A 102 12.57 10.47 1.63
N GLY A 103 11.95 9.27 1.54
CA GLY A 103 10.54 9.05 1.84
C GLY A 103 9.59 9.40 0.71
N ARG A 104 10.08 9.41 -0.52
CA ARG A 104 9.23 9.66 -1.71
C ARG A 104 8.39 8.47 -2.13
N GLY A 105 8.59 7.31 -1.47
CA GLY A 105 7.77 6.14 -1.71
C GLY A 105 8.50 5.01 -2.42
N THR A 106 7.70 4.08 -2.95
CA THR A 106 8.23 2.84 -3.55
C THR A 106 8.97 3.09 -4.86
N LEU A 107 8.61 4.12 -5.62
CA LEU A 107 9.32 4.47 -6.85
C LEU A 107 10.77 4.87 -6.56
N GLU A 108 10.98 5.69 -5.53
CA GLU A 108 12.32 6.06 -5.06
C GLU A 108 13.06 4.85 -4.48
N HIS A 109 12.37 4.01 -3.72
CA HIS A 109 12.94 2.81 -3.14
C HIS A 109 13.58 1.90 -4.19
N PHE A 110 12.95 1.77 -5.35
CA PHE A 110 13.44 0.96 -6.46
C PHE A 110 14.25 1.72 -7.52
N GLY A 111 14.39 3.05 -7.40
CA GLY A 111 15.09 3.87 -8.39
C GLY A 111 14.41 3.88 -9.77
N VAL A 112 13.07 3.80 -9.80
CA VAL A 112 12.27 3.79 -11.03
C VAL A 112 11.49 5.10 -11.24
N GLU A 113 11.84 6.15 -10.49
CA GLU A 113 11.31 7.50 -10.71
C GLU A 113 11.56 7.92 -12.16
N GLY A 114 10.57 8.50 -12.82
CA GLY A 114 10.64 8.87 -14.24
C GLY A 114 10.36 7.74 -15.23
N LYS A 115 10.33 6.47 -14.81
CA LYS A 115 9.91 5.33 -15.66
C LYS A 115 8.43 5.02 -15.54
N ILE A 116 7.80 5.47 -14.45
CA ILE A 116 6.39 5.22 -14.15
C ILE A 116 5.66 6.56 -14.27
N PRO A 117 4.79 6.72 -15.29
CA PRO A 117 4.21 8.02 -15.61
C PRO A 117 3.16 8.50 -14.60
N PHE A 118 2.52 7.57 -13.90
CA PHE A 118 1.49 7.92 -12.92
C PHE A 118 1.72 7.21 -11.60
N HIS A 119 1.88 7.99 -10.54
CA HIS A 119 1.78 7.44 -9.21
C HIS A 119 0.87 8.30 -8.33
N MET A 120 0.13 7.63 -7.49
CA MET A 120 -0.78 8.22 -6.52
C MET A 120 -0.18 8.06 -5.12
N GLY A 121 -0.36 9.07 -4.29
CA GLY A 121 -0.13 8.98 -2.87
C GLY A 121 -1.29 9.58 -2.08
N THR A 122 -1.34 9.27 -0.79
CA THR A 122 -2.36 9.83 0.10
C THR A 122 -1.76 10.78 1.13
N LEU A 123 -2.51 11.81 1.44
CA LEU A 123 -2.20 12.73 2.54
C LEU A 123 -2.70 12.21 3.90
N GLY A 124 -3.57 11.17 3.88
CA GLY A 124 -4.27 10.68 5.08
C GLY A 124 -3.54 9.60 5.89
N LYS A 125 -2.31 9.22 5.51
CA LYS A 125 -1.52 8.20 6.22
C LYS A 125 -0.28 8.83 6.85
N ALA A 126 0.90 8.66 6.28
CA ALA A 126 2.15 9.17 6.84
C ALA A 126 2.15 10.70 7.02
N LEU A 127 1.42 11.44 6.19
CA LEU A 127 1.32 12.89 6.29
C LEU A 127 0.23 13.39 7.26
N GLY A 128 -0.59 12.50 7.83
CA GLY A 128 -1.56 12.83 8.89
C GLY A 128 -2.62 13.86 8.51
N CYS A 129 -2.94 14.02 7.22
CA CYS A 129 -3.88 15.00 6.69
C CYS A 129 -5.07 14.30 6.03
N SER A 130 -5.77 15.01 5.16
CA SER A 130 -6.87 14.47 4.35
C SER A 130 -6.63 14.73 2.88
N GLY A 131 -7.03 13.77 2.03
CA GLY A 131 -6.92 13.86 0.58
C GLY A 131 -5.89 12.92 -0.02
N ALA A 132 -5.69 13.08 -1.33
CA ALA A 132 -4.74 12.31 -2.12
C ALA A 132 -4.19 13.20 -3.23
N TYR A 133 -3.11 12.75 -3.85
CA TYR A 133 -2.50 13.43 -4.99
C TYR A 133 -2.13 12.42 -6.08
N ILE A 134 -2.01 12.94 -7.29
CA ILE A 134 -1.39 12.25 -8.41
C ILE A 134 -0.15 13.03 -8.80
N ALA A 135 0.94 12.33 -9.01
CA ALA A 135 2.17 12.90 -9.57
C ALA A 135 2.53 12.20 -10.89
N GLY A 136 3.09 12.98 -11.80
CA GLY A 136 3.48 12.53 -13.13
C GLY A 136 3.97 13.69 -14.00
N PRO A 137 4.24 13.45 -15.30
CA PRO A 137 4.61 14.49 -16.26
C PRO A 137 3.57 15.62 -16.34
N ALA A 138 4.02 16.85 -16.57
CA ALA A 138 3.16 18.04 -16.52
C ALA A 138 1.98 17.98 -17.50
N ASP A 139 2.21 17.56 -18.73
CA ASP A 139 1.19 17.39 -19.77
C ASP A 139 0.11 16.36 -19.36
N MET A 140 0.54 15.28 -18.71
CA MET A 140 -0.38 14.28 -18.18
C MET A 140 -1.20 14.79 -16.99
N ILE A 141 -0.62 15.62 -16.14
CA ILE A 141 -1.36 16.27 -15.02
C ILE A 141 -2.37 17.28 -15.58
N GLU A 142 -2.00 18.09 -16.56
CA GLU A 142 -2.92 19.01 -17.25
C GLU A 142 -4.10 18.27 -17.91
N TYR A 143 -3.80 17.14 -18.54
CA TYR A 143 -4.84 16.27 -19.09
C TYR A 143 -5.80 15.77 -18.00
N LEU A 144 -5.29 15.30 -16.86
CA LEU A 144 -6.12 14.85 -15.73
C LEU A 144 -6.95 15.98 -15.14
N ILE A 145 -6.40 17.19 -15.00
CA ILE A 145 -7.14 18.37 -14.53
C ILE A 145 -8.35 18.64 -15.44
N SER A 146 -8.15 18.50 -16.76
CA SER A 146 -9.17 18.81 -17.77
C SER A 146 -10.19 17.69 -17.99
N THR A 147 -9.89 16.44 -17.62
CA THR A 147 -10.72 15.27 -17.96
C THR A 147 -11.25 14.50 -16.75
N SER A 148 -10.62 14.64 -15.58
CA SER A 148 -11.02 13.91 -14.38
C SER A 148 -12.25 14.53 -13.76
N ARG A 149 -13.43 13.96 -14.04
CA ARG A 149 -14.73 14.46 -13.52
C ARG A 149 -14.77 14.68 -12.01
N PRO A 150 -14.25 13.75 -11.15
CA PRO A 150 -14.24 13.98 -9.70
C PRO A 150 -13.40 15.18 -9.27
N PHE A 151 -12.37 15.54 -10.06
CA PHE A 151 -11.56 16.73 -9.80
C PHE A 151 -12.26 18.01 -10.26
N MET A 152 -12.85 17.99 -11.45
CA MET A 152 -13.49 19.16 -12.05
C MET A 152 -14.78 19.58 -11.32
N PHE A 153 -15.54 18.62 -10.81
CA PHE A 153 -16.89 18.83 -10.26
C PHE A 153 -16.96 18.65 -8.74
N THR A 154 -15.85 18.83 -8.05
CA THR A 154 -15.78 18.84 -6.58
C THR A 154 -15.41 20.21 -6.05
N THR A 155 -15.73 20.46 -4.79
CA THR A 155 -15.28 21.67 -4.09
C THR A 155 -13.83 21.48 -3.61
N ALA A 156 -13.11 22.60 -3.50
CA ALA A 156 -11.75 22.59 -2.95
C ALA A 156 -11.72 22.10 -1.49
N PRO A 157 -10.64 21.44 -1.05
CA PRO A 157 -10.46 21.14 0.36
C PRO A 157 -10.32 22.42 1.19
N PRO A 158 -10.65 22.39 2.50
CA PRO A 158 -10.44 23.53 3.38
C PRO A 158 -8.97 24.01 3.36
N PRO A 159 -8.70 25.33 3.41
CA PRO A 159 -7.33 25.87 3.43
C PRO A 159 -6.47 25.29 4.53
N GLY A 160 -7.05 25.00 5.71
CA GLY A 160 -6.35 24.35 6.83
C GLY A 160 -5.79 22.95 6.46
N THR A 161 -6.52 22.18 5.66
CA THR A 161 -6.03 20.87 5.17
C THR A 161 -4.81 21.04 4.25
N ALA A 162 -4.84 22.04 3.35
CA ALA A 162 -3.71 22.31 2.47
C ALA A 162 -2.48 22.79 3.27
N ALA A 163 -2.68 23.67 4.27
CA ALA A 163 -1.62 24.14 5.15
C ALA A 163 -1.00 23.00 5.98
N ALA A 164 -1.84 22.09 6.51
CA ALA A 164 -1.37 20.92 7.25
C ALA A 164 -0.57 19.96 6.35
N ALA A 165 -1.01 19.74 5.12
CA ALA A 165 -0.29 18.91 4.15
C ALA A 165 1.08 19.51 3.80
N TYR A 166 1.14 20.84 3.60
CA TYR A 166 2.39 21.56 3.34
C TYR A 166 3.36 21.44 4.53
N ALA A 167 2.87 21.65 5.75
CA ALA A 167 3.68 21.50 6.96
C ALA A 167 4.20 20.07 7.14
N ALA A 168 3.35 19.05 6.89
CA ALA A 168 3.74 17.66 6.97
C ALA A 168 4.84 17.29 5.94
N LEU A 169 4.73 17.79 4.71
CA LEU A 169 5.78 17.62 3.70
C LEU A 169 7.09 18.30 4.11
N THR A 170 7.01 19.49 4.70
CA THR A 170 8.18 20.19 5.22
C THR A 170 8.86 19.39 6.33
N VAL A 171 8.09 18.84 7.27
CA VAL A 171 8.63 17.96 8.34
C VAL A 171 9.27 16.71 7.76
N LEU A 172 8.61 16.06 6.78
CA LEU A 172 9.14 14.87 6.12
C LEU A 172 10.52 15.12 5.48
N GLN A 173 10.69 16.28 4.86
CA GLN A 173 11.95 16.68 4.20
C GLN A 173 13.03 17.08 5.21
N GLN A 174 12.67 17.74 6.30
CA GLN A 174 13.61 18.33 7.26
C GLN A 174 13.96 17.41 8.43
N ASP A 175 13.14 16.40 8.75
CA ASP A 175 13.38 15.45 9.84
C ASP A 175 13.54 13.99 9.35
N PRO A 176 14.65 13.64 8.69
CA PRO A 176 14.91 12.25 8.29
C PRO A 176 15.06 11.30 9.48
N ALA A 177 15.37 11.84 10.68
CA ALA A 177 15.51 11.05 11.89
C ALA A 177 14.17 10.42 12.32
N ARG A 178 13.04 11.05 12.01
CA ARG A 178 11.69 10.51 12.25
C ARG A 178 11.49 9.19 11.46
N ARG A 179 11.83 9.18 10.17
CA ARG A 179 11.75 7.96 9.37
C ARG A 179 12.74 6.89 9.86
N ALA A 180 13.94 7.28 10.24
CA ALA A 180 14.90 6.37 10.85
C ALA A 180 14.38 5.75 12.17
N ARG A 181 13.65 6.51 13.01
CA ARG A 181 12.99 5.97 14.20
C ARG A 181 11.91 4.95 13.83
N LEU A 182 11.08 5.23 12.82
CA LEU A 182 10.06 4.30 12.33
C LEU A 182 10.68 2.94 11.98
N TRP A 183 11.77 2.94 11.23
CA TRP A 183 12.45 1.71 10.82
C TRP A 183 13.10 0.97 12.00
N ARG A 184 13.72 1.66 12.94
CA ARG A 184 14.23 1.04 14.18
C ARG A 184 13.10 0.39 14.98
N ASN A 185 11.97 1.06 15.13
CA ASN A 185 10.80 0.51 15.84
C ASN A 185 10.24 -0.72 15.12
N ARG A 186 10.20 -0.68 13.78
CA ARG A 186 9.80 -1.83 12.96
C ARG A 186 10.74 -3.01 13.20
N ASP A 187 12.03 -2.79 13.14
CA ASP A 187 13.02 -3.86 13.27
C ASP A 187 13.02 -4.46 14.68
N HIS A 188 12.86 -3.63 15.71
CA HIS A 188 12.70 -4.08 17.09
C HIS A 188 11.48 -4.98 17.26
N LEU A 189 10.31 -4.52 16.80
CA LEU A 189 9.08 -5.31 16.89
C LEU A 189 9.16 -6.60 16.06
N PHE A 190 9.67 -6.52 14.82
CA PHE A 190 9.82 -7.68 13.94
C PHE A 190 10.72 -8.76 14.58
N ALA A 191 11.88 -8.36 15.08
CA ALA A 191 12.82 -9.28 15.75
C ALA A 191 12.19 -9.89 17.00
N GLY A 192 11.46 -9.10 17.79
CA GLY A 192 10.76 -9.57 18.98
C GLY A 192 9.68 -10.61 18.66
N LEU A 193 8.78 -10.31 17.72
CA LEU A 193 7.72 -11.22 17.29
C LEU A 193 8.29 -12.53 16.71
N THR A 194 9.35 -12.44 15.91
CA THR A 194 10.03 -13.62 15.36
C THR A 194 10.65 -14.48 16.46
N ARG A 195 11.31 -13.88 17.43
CA ARG A 195 11.92 -14.58 18.59
C ARG A 195 10.85 -15.26 19.46
N LEU A 196 9.66 -14.66 19.59
CA LEU A 196 8.53 -15.29 20.29
C LEU A 196 7.96 -16.49 19.53
N GLY A 197 8.28 -16.69 18.26
CA GLY A 197 7.81 -17.81 17.46
C GLY A 197 6.61 -17.50 16.56
N PHE A 198 6.15 -16.24 16.48
CA PHE A 198 5.06 -15.88 15.60
C PHE A 198 5.45 -15.99 14.12
N ARG A 199 4.52 -16.48 13.30
CA ARG A 199 4.65 -16.48 11.84
C ARG A 199 4.26 -15.11 11.29
N LEU A 200 5.20 -14.46 10.63
CA LEU A 200 5.00 -13.20 9.93
C LEU A 200 4.92 -13.46 8.42
N THR A 201 4.25 -12.57 7.67
CA THR A 201 4.37 -12.54 6.21
C THR A 201 5.79 -12.08 5.82
N GLU A 202 6.12 -12.17 4.52
CA GLU A 202 7.38 -11.62 3.97
C GLU A 202 7.35 -10.09 3.88
N SER A 203 6.91 -9.43 4.96
CA SER A 203 6.83 -7.98 5.01
C SER A 203 8.20 -7.33 5.04
N VAL A 204 8.38 -6.37 4.14
CA VAL A 204 9.58 -5.52 4.05
C VAL A 204 9.27 -4.06 4.39
N SER A 205 8.18 -3.82 5.11
CA SER A 205 7.65 -2.50 5.45
C SER A 205 7.32 -2.38 6.94
N PRO A 206 6.91 -1.21 7.43
CA PRO A 206 6.39 -1.05 8.80
C PRO A 206 5.03 -1.71 9.07
N ILE A 207 4.44 -2.36 8.11
CA ILE A 207 3.25 -3.19 8.27
C ILE A 207 3.71 -4.61 8.57
N LEU A 208 3.43 -5.13 9.75
CA LEU A 208 3.86 -6.45 10.21
C LEU A 208 2.63 -7.35 10.43
N PRO A 209 2.20 -8.13 9.42
CA PRO A 209 1.09 -9.06 9.58
C PRO A 209 1.55 -10.32 10.31
N VAL A 210 0.95 -10.59 11.47
CA VAL A 210 1.15 -11.82 12.27
C VAL A 210 0.08 -12.82 11.86
N LEU A 211 0.46 -13.94 11.26
CA LEU A 211 -0.46 -14.97 10.76
C LEU A 211 -1.05 -15.77 11.92
N ILE A 212 -2.39 -15.78 11.99
CA ILE A 212 -3.15 -16.48 13.03
C ILE A 212 -3.87 -17.71 12.46
N GLY A 213 -4.41 -17.59 11.25
CA GLY A 213 -5.14 -18.65 10.55
C GLY A 213 -6.65 -18.51 10.67
N ARG A 214 -7.28 -18.93 11.77
CA ARG A 214 -8.73 -18.93 11.95
C ARG A 214 -9.27 -17.57 12.38
N ALA A 215 -10.46 -17.23 11.93
CA ALA A 215 -11.08 -15.94 12.21
C ALA A 215 -11.42 -15.76 13.71
N GLU A 216 -11.97 -16.78 14.33
CA GLU A 216 -12.33 -16.76 15.77
C GLU A 216 -11.09 -16.53 16.62
N THR A 217 -10.00 -17.25 16.32
CA THR A 217 -8.72 -17.11 17.04
C THR A 217 -8.14 -15.70 16.86
N ALA A 218 -8.21 -15.16 15.63
CA ALA A 218 -7.70 -13.80 15.35
C ALA A 218 -8.50 -12.72 16.10
N LEU A 219 -9.82 -12.88 16.20
CA LEU A 219 -10.67 -11.95 16.97
C LEU A 219 -10.35 -12.02 18.46
N ALA A 220 -10.31 -13.21 19.05
CA ALA A 220 -9.97 -13.40 20.46
C ALA A 220 -8.56 -12.86 20.78
N PHE A 221 -7.60 -13.07 19.87
CA PHE A 221 -6.25 -12.56 20.02
C PHE A 221 -6.22 -11.02 20.01
N ALA A 222 -6.94 -10.38 19.06
CA ALA A 222 -7.02 -8.93 18.98
C ALA A 222 -7.69 -8.31 20.24
N GLU A 223 -8.73 -8.96 20.78
CA GLU A 223 -9.40 -8.56 22.03
C GLU A 223 -8.43 -8.61 23.21
N GLN A 224 -7.69 -9.71 23.36
CA GLN A 224 -6.69 -9.84 24.43
C GLN A 224 -5.56 -8.82 24.32
N LEU A 225 -5.14 -8.45 23.11
CA LEU A 225 -4.18 -7.37 22.92
C LEU A 225 -4.76 -6.03 23.37
N LEU A 226 -6.02 -5.77 23.02
CA LEU A 226 -6.71 -4.52 23.38
C LEU A 226 -6.86 -4.40 24.90
N ASP A 227 -7.23 -5.48 25.60
CA ASP A 227 -7.33 -5.53 27.07
C ASP A 227 -5.99 -5.22 27.76
N GLN A 228 -4.88 -5.44 27.04
CA GLN A 228 -3.54 -5.13 27.50
C GLN A 228 -3.00 -3.78 26.97
N GLY A 229 -3.89 -2.95 26.39
CA GLY A 229 -3.55 -1.63 25.89
C GLY A 229 -2.87 -1.61 24.52
N VAL A 230 -2.91 -2.71 23.76
CA VAL A 230 -2.34 -2.82 22.42
C VAL A 230 -3.44 -2.93 21.38
N TYR A 231 -3.64 -1.86 20.60
CA TYR A 231 -4.58 -1.89 19.49
C TYR A 231 -3.92 -2.43 18.20
N ALA A 232 -4.30 -3.63 17.82
CA ALA A 232 -3.88 -4.26 16.56
C ALA A 232 -5.06 -5.07 15.97
N PRO A 233 -5.65 -4.63 14.84
CA PRO A 233 -6.87 -5.22 14.32
C PRO A 233 -6.65 -6.61 13.71
N ALA A 234 -7.64 -7.48 13.93
CA ALA A 234 -7.75 -8.75 13.23
C ALA A 234 -8.27 -8.54 11.80
N ILE A 235 -7.50 -8.98 10.82
CA ILE A 235 -7.87 -9.01 9.40
C ILE A 235 -8.38 -10.40 9.06
N ARG A 236 -9.58 -10.47 8.51
CA ARG A 236 -10.33 -11.70 8.22
C ARG A 236 -11.07 -11.61 6.89
N PRO A 237 -11.68 -12.70 6.40
CA PRO A 237 -12.54 -12.65 5.22
C PRO A 237 -13.63 -11.56 5.33
N PRO A 238 -13.98 -10.88 4.21
CA PRO A 238 -13.51 -11.14 2.83
C PRO A 238 -12.19 -10.46 2.48
N THR A 239 -11.55 -9.70 3.38
CA THR A 239 -10.33 -8.94 3.11
C THR A 239 -9.13 -9.86 2.81
N VAL A 240 -9.07 -11.00 3.47
CA VAL A 240 -8.07 -12.06 3.24
C VAL A 240 -8.78 -13.40 3.07
N PRO A 241 -8.16 -14.40 2.40
CA PRO A 241 -8.74 -15.73 2.24
C PRO A 241 -9.01 -16.42 3.60
N GLU A 242 -9.96 -17.37 3.61
CA GLU A 242 -10.16 -18.25 4.75
C GLU A 242 -8.86 -18.98 5.12
N GLY A 243 -8.63 -19.17 6.42
CA GLY A 243 -7.42 -19.78 6.94
C GLY A 243 -6.16 -18.90 6.90
N SER A 244 -6.27 -17.66 6.43
CA SER A 244 -5.15 -16.70 6.36
C SER A 244 -5.37 -15.43 7.19
N CYS A 245 -6.25 -15.51 8.20
CA CYS A 245 -6.48 -14.40 9.12
C CYS A 245 -5.20 -14.02 9.83
N ARG A 246 -5.06 -12.73 10.12
CA ARG A 246 -3.84 -12.16 10.70
C ARG A 246 -4.16 -11.00 11.63
N ILE A 247 -3.25 -10.72 12.53
CA ILE A 247 -3.22 -9.44 13.24
C ILE A 247 -2.34 -8.50 12.42
N ARG A 248 -2.90 -7.36 11.97
CA ARG A 248 -2.15 -6.36 11.23
C ARG A 248 -1.53 -5.37 12.18
N VAL A 249 -0.24 -5.52 12.44
CA VAL A 249 0.50 -4.62 13.32
C VAL A 249 1.17 -3.53 12.49
N THR A 250 1.08 -2.29 12.96
CA THR A 250 1.79 -1.15 12.37
C THR A 250 2.45 -0.35 13.48
N VAL A 251 3.73 -0.05 13.29
CA VAL A 251 4.46 0.84 14.17
C VAL A 251 4.47 2.27 13.64
N THR A 252 4.72 3.21 14.55
CA THR A 252 4.94 4.62 14.20
C THR A 252 6.33 5.09 14.67
N ALA A 253 6.77 6.22 14.15
CA ALA A 253 7.99 6.86 14.60
C ALA A 253 7.90 7.39 16.04
N GLU A 254 6.69 7.53 16.57
CA GLU A 254 6.44 8.09 17.91
C GLU A 254 6.38 7.03 19.01
N HIS A 255 6.35 5.74 18.67
CA HIS A 255 6.46 4.68 19.66
C HIS A 255 7.85 4.71 20.30
N THR A 256 7.88 4.62 21.64
CA THR A 256 9.13 4.44 22.39
C THR A 256 9.55 2.97 22.41
N PRO A 257 10.83 2.66 22.66
CA PRO A 257 11.28 1.27 22.85
C PRO A 257 10.48 0.53 23.92
N GLU A 258 10.16 1.19 25.03
CA GLU A 258 9.39 0.60 26.15
C GLU A 258 7.96 0.24 25.72
N GLN A 259 7.34 1.06 24.86
CA GLN A 259 6.02 0.73 24.28
C GLN A 259 6.09 -0.46 23.34
N ILE A 260 7.16 -0.61 22.57
CA ILE A 260 7.38 -1.80 21.75
C ILE A 260 7.58 -3.04 22.61
N ASP A 261 8.37 -2.95 23.69
CA ASP A 261 8.58 -4.06 24.63
C ASP A 261 7.27 -4.44 25.34
N MET A 262 6.47 -3.46 25.75
CA MET A 262 5.13 -3.70 26.30
C MET A 262 4.22 -4.43 25.30
N ALA A 263 4.25 -4.02 24.03
CA ALA A 263 3.49 -4.70 22.98
C ALA A 263 3.97 -6.15 22.80
N LEU A 264 5.29 -6.40 22.76
CA LEU A 264 5.84 -7.75 22.67
C LEU A 264 5.40 -8.64 23.83
N ALA A 265 5.41 -8.12 25.06
CA ALA A 265 4.91 -8.86 26.23
C ALA A 265 3.40 -9.16 26.15
N ALA A 266 2.60 -8.24 25.57
CA ALA A 266 1.19 -8.49 25.33
C ALA A 266 0.97 -9.58 24.25
N PHE A 267 1.75 -9.55 23.19
CA PHE A 267 1.73 -10.60 22.15
C PHE A 267 2.09 -11.97 22.70
N GLU A 268 3.11 -12.06 23.57
CA GLU A 268 3.52 -13.31 24.23
C GLU A 268 2.37 -13.88 25.05
N ARG A 269 1.77 -13.10 25.94
CA ARG A 269 0.63 -13.55 26.78
C ARG A 269 -0.58 -13.96 25.94
N ALA A 270 -0.93 -13.17 24.93
CA ALA A 270 -2.03 -13.51 24.02
C ALA A 270 -1.71 -14.79 23.21
N GLY A 271 -0.47 -14.99 22.80
CA GLY A 271 -0.02 -16.20 22.08
C GLY A 271 -0.14 -17.46 22.93
N GLN A 272 0.29 -17.40 24.19
CA GLN A 272 0.18 -18.50 25.13
C GLN A 272 -1.30 -18.85 25.41
N SER A 273 -2.15 -17.85 25.66
CA SER A 273 -3.57 -18.09 25.97
C SER A 273 -4.40 -18.59 24.79
N THR A 274 -3.98 -18.30 23.57
CA THR A 274 -4.64 -18.76 22.32
C THR A 274 -3.98 -20.00 21.71
N HIS A 275 -2.97 -20.58 22.38
CA HIS A 275 -2.20 -21.75 21.91
C HIS A 275 -1.53 -21.54 20.54
N LEU A 276 -1.05 -20.33 20.28
CA LEU A 276 -0.28 -19.97 19.10
C LEU A 276 1.24 -20.01 19.35
N LEU A 277 1.63 -20.01 20.62
CA LEU A 277 3.01 -20.16 21.12
C LEU A 277 3.09 -21.37 22.05
#